data_80375fe8132cf77474a8f1934f2e81db
#
_entry.id   80375fe8132cf77474a8f1934f2e81db
#
_cell.length_a   1.000
_cell.length_b   1.000
_cell.length_c   1.000
_cell.angle_alpha   90.00
_cell.angle_beta   90.00
_cell.angle_gamma   90.00
#
_symmetry.space_group_name_H-M   'P 1'
#
loop_
_entity.id
_entity.type
_entity.pdbx_description
1 polymer ?
#
loop_
_entity_poly.entity_id
_entity_poly.type
_entity_poly.pdbx_seq_one_letter_code
_entity_poly.pdbx_strand_id
1 'polypeptide(L)'
;GVQFHPEVRHTPGGAELLRRFVVEICAARANWTPASIIADSVRRIQAQGGSQRVLSAISGGVDSSVATALVHRAIGDQLVAVFVNNGLLRQGESAQVMQVFQHTLGAELVAVDATDEFMGALSGVSEPEQKRRIIGERFIRIFEAQARQLGQPRFLVQGTIYPDVVESSAPDRAQAARIKPHHNVGGLPEEMQ
;
A
#
# COMPACT_ATOMS: atom_id res chain seq x y z
N GLY A 1 -25.43 16.03 -18.74
CA GLY A 1 -25.17 15.56 -17.40
C GLY A 1 -26.39 14.86 -16.80
N VAL A 2 -26.19 14.12 -15.73
CA VAL A 2 -27.29 13.48 -14.96
C VAL A 2 -27.27 14.02 -13.53
N GLN A 3 -28.44 14.07 -12.88
CA GLN A 3 -28.59 14.55 -11.51
C GLN A 3 -28.73 13.41 -10.50
N PHE A 4 -28.22 12.25 -10.84
CA PHE A 4 -28.19 11.07 -10.00
C PHE A 4 -26.84 10.36 -10.18
N HIS A 5 -26.56 9.38 -9.36
CA HIS A 5 -25.31 8.62 -9.35
C HIS A 5 -25.44 7.31 -10.13
N PRO A 6 -25.08 7.28 -11.43
CA PRO A 6 -25.17 6.06 -12.22
C PRO A 6 -24.15 4.98 -11.82
N GLU A 7 -23.07 5.37 -11.16
CA GLU A 7 -21.98 4.50 -10.71
C GLU A 7 -22.33 3.68 -9.45
N VAL A 8 -23.35 4.11 -8.69
CA VAL A 8 -23.68 3.41 -7.45
C VAL A 8 -24.52 2.16 -7.71
N ARG A 9 -24.30 1.15 -6.89
CA ARG A 9 -24.95 -0.17 -7.01
C ARG A 9 -26.50 -0.11 -6.94
N HIS A 10 -27.04 0.92 -6.29
CA HIS A 10 -28.49 1.08 -6.08
C HIS A 10 -29.22 1.76 -7.27
N THR A 11 -28.50 2.22 -8.28
CA THR A 11 -29.12 2.82 -9.47
C THR A 11 -29.37 1.74 -10.52
N PRO A 12 -30.64 1.29 -10.71
CA PRO A 12 -30.96 0.33 -11.77
C PRO A 12 -30.59 0.88 -13.14
N GLY A 13 -29.86 0.10 -13.94
CA GLY A 13 -29.43 0.51 -15.28
C GLY A 13 -28.28 1.50 -15.32
N GLY A 14 -27.72 1.95 -14.18
CA GLY A 14 -26.63 2.92 -14.14
C GLY A 14 -25.37 2.44 -14.85
N ALA A 15 -24.99 1.19 -14.67
CA ALA A 15 -23.85 0.59 -15.36
C ALA A 15 -24.03 0.57 -16.88
N GLU A 16 -25.23 0.27 -17.38
CA GLU A 16 -25.51 0.27 -18.81
C GLU A 16 -25.51 1.70 -19.40
N LEU A 17 -26.01 2.68 -18.66
CA LEU A 17 -25.92 4.09 -19.04
C LEU A 17 -24.47 4.51 -19.22
N LEU A 18 -23.61 4.17 -18.24
CA LEU A 18 -22.17 4.49 -18.32
C LEU A 18 -21.50 3.76 -19.47
N ARG A 19 -21.81 2.47 -19.67
CA ARG A 19 -21.27 1.69 -20.78
C ARG A 19 -21.61 2.32 -22.13
N ARG A 20 -22.89 2.67 -22.37
CA ARG A 20 -23.32 3.32 -23.61
C ARG A 20 -22.64 4.66 -23.82
N PHE A 21 -22.56 5.46 -22.79
CA PHE A 21 -21.87 6.74 -22.89
C PHE A 21 -20.40 6.56 -23.26
N VAL A 22 -19.67 5.72 -22.54
CA VAL A 22 -18.23 5.54 -22.74
C VAL A 22 -17.92 4.82 -24.05
N VAL A 23 -18.62 3.75 -24.36
CA VAL A 23 -18.27 2.88 -25.49
C VAL A 23 -18.97 3.35 -26.78
N GLU A 24 -20.27 3.67 -26.72
CA GLU A 24 -21.04 3.96 -27.94
C GLU A 24 -20.95 5.45 -28.32
N ILE A 25 -21.03 6.37 -27.34
CA ILE A 25 -20.99 7.81 -27.63
C ILE A 25 -19.56 8.32 -27.72
N CYS A 26 -18.71 8.00 -26.74
CA CYS A 26 -17.31 8.44 -26.72
C CYS A 26 -16.39 7.57 -27.59
N ALA A 27 -16.86 6.43 -28.10
CA ALA A 27 -16.08 5.45 -28.87
C ALA A 27 -14.78 5.03 -28.16
N ALA A 28 -14.78 5.00 -26.83
CA ALA A 28 -13.63 4.61 -26.04
C ALA A 28 -13.33 3.12 -26.22
N ARG A 29 -12.08 2.79 -26.40
CA ARG A 29 -11.65 1.39 -26.54
C ARG A 29 -11.66 0.70 -25.19
N ALA A 30 -12.26 -0.50 -25.08
CA ALA A 30 -12.29 -1.32 -23.87
C ALA A 30 -10.95 -2.06 -23.66
N ASN A 31 -9.84 -1.33 -23.61
CA ASN A 31 -8.48 -1.86 -23.44
C ASN A 31 -7.94 -1.74 -22.01
N TRP A 32 -8.70 -1.13 -21.10
CA TRP A 32 -8.39 -1.01 -19.68
C TRP A 32 -8.97 -2.23 -18.94
N THR A 33 -8.22 -3.30 -18.91
CA THR A 33 -8.60 -4.57 -18.26
C THR A 33 -7.65 -4.89 -17.12
N PRO A 34 -8.04 -5.71 -16.12
CA PRO A 34 -7.11 -6.15 -15.08
C PRO A 34 -5.82 -6.74 -15.65
N ALA A 35 -5.90 -7.52 -16.72
CA ALA A 35 -4.73 -8.10 -17.35
C ALA A 35 -3.80 -7.05 -17.97
N SER A 36 -4.36 -6.03 -18.68
CA SER A 36 -3.56 -4.95 -19.24
C SER A 36 -2.94 -4.07 -18.16
N ILE A 37 -3.68 -3.79 -17.07
CA ILE A 37 -3.18 -3.02 -15.92
C ILE A 37 -1.99 -3.75 -15.27
N ILE A 38 -2.11 -5.05 -15.04
CA ILE A 38 -1.02 -5.86 -14.47
C ILE A 38 0.20 -5.83 -15.39
N ALA A 39 0.01 -6.07 -16.69
CA ALA A 39 1.10 -6.09 -17.66
C ALA A 39 1.82 -4.74 -17.75
N ASP A 40 1.07 -3.65 -17.76
CA ASP A 40 1.62 -2.29 -17.79
C ASP A 40 2.37 -1.96 -16.51
N SER A 41 1.81 -2.33 -15.35
CA SER A 41 2.45 -2.13 -14.04
C SER A 41 3.76 -2.90 -13.96
N VAL A 42 3.80 -4.16 -14.36
CA VAL A 42 5.02 -4.98 -14.39
C VAL A 42 6.09 -4.32 -15.25
N ARG A 43 5.75 -3.88 -16.48
CA ARG A 43 6.72 -3.19 -17.35
C ARG A 43 7.27 -1.90 -16.74
N ARG A 44 6.41 -1.11 -16.11
CA ARG A 44 6.83 0.14 -15.44
C ARG A 44 7.75 -0.13 -14.26
N ILE A 45 7.43 -1.11 -13.43
CA ILE A 45 8.26 -1.51 -12.29
C ILE A 45 9.62 -2.01 -12.76
N GLN A 46 9.67 -2.85 -13.80
CA GLN A 46 10.93 -3.32 -14.38
C GLN A 46 11.80 -2.17 -14.91
N ALA A 47 11.19 -1.22 -15.61
CA ALA A 47 11.89 -0.05 -16.13
C ALA A 47 12.44 0.88 -15.03
N GLN A 48 11.71 1.00 -13.91
CA GLN A 48 12.12 1.84 -12.79
C GLN A 48 13.14 1.16 -11.88
N GLY A 49 12.93 -0.11 -11.55
CA GLY A 49 13.75 -0.86 -10.59
C GLY A 49 15.10 -1.31 -11.15
N GLY A 50 15.16 -1.61 -12.45
CA GLY A 50 16.38 -2.14 -13.09
C GLY A 50 16.88 -3.39 -12.37
N SER A 51 18.16 -3.38 -11.95
CA SER A 51 18.80 -4.44 -11.17
C SER A 51 18.87 -4.15 -9.66
N GLN A 52 18.16 -3.12 -9.18
CA GLN A 52 18.24 -2.70 -7.78
C GLN A 52 17.41 -3.62 -6.87
N ARG A 53 17.87 -3.80 -5.63
CA ARG A 53 17.06 -4.41 -4.58
C ARG A 53 15.92 -3.46 -4.17
N VAL A 54 14.78 -4.04 -3.88
CA VAL A 54 13.57 -3.32 -3.50
C VAL A 54 13.05 -3.87 -2.18
N LEU A 55 12.74 -2.99 -1.24
CA LEU A 55 12.11 -3.34 0.02
C LEU A 55 10.60 -3.16 -0.08
N SER A 56 9.83 -4.12 0.40
CA SER A 56 8.37 -4.00 0.49
C SER A 56 7.90 -4.09 1.94
N ALA A 57 7.12 -3.10 2.35
CA ALA A 57 6.46 -3.10 3.65
C ALA A 57 5.12 -3.85 3.57
N ILE A 58 5.01 -4.95 4.32
CA ILE A 58 3.78 -5.76 4.37
C ILE A 58 3.05 -5.51 5.67
N SER A 59 1.79 -5.09 5.56
CA SER A 59 0.90 -4.92 6.70
C SER A 59 -0.06 -6.10 6.93
N GLY A 60 -0.08 -7.06 6.00
CA GLY A 60 -1.10 -8.13 5.97
C GLY A 60 -2.41 -7.72 5.28
N GLY A 61 -2.59 -6.44 4.94
CA GLY A 61 -3.73 -5.95 4.18
C GLY A 61 -3.64 -6.28 2.68
N VAL A 62 -4.79 -6.19 2.00
CA VAL A 62 -4.90 -6.49 0.56
C VAL A 62 -3.99 -5.59 -0.27
N ASP A 63 -3.94 -4.29 0.03
CA ASP A 63 -3.22 -3.30 -0.77
C ASP A 63 -1.72 -3.55 -0.77
N SER A 64 -1.12 -3.75 0.40
CA SER A 64 0.30 -4.09 0.52
C SER A 64 0.63 -5.43 -0.13
N SER A 65 -0.27 -6.41 -0.01
CA SER A 65 -0.09 -7.74 -0.61
C SER A 65 -0.13 -7.69 -2.13
N VAL A 66 -1.07 -6.96 -2.72
CA VAL A 66 -1.18 -6.77 -4.18
C VAL A 66 0.02 -6.00 -4.71
N ALA A 67 0.43 -4.92 -4.06
CA ALA A 67 1.61 -4.14 -4.45
C ALA A 67 2.86 -5.02 -4.44
N THR A 68 3.08 -5.77 -3.35
CA THR A 68 4.21 -6.70 -3.22
C THR A 68 4.20 -7.79 -4.30
N ALA A 69 3.04 -8.38 -4.57
CA ALA A 69 2.89 -9.41 -5.60
C ALA A 69 3.20 -8.88 -7.01
N LEU A 70 2.77 -7.66 -7.33
CA LEU A 70 3.08 -7.01 -8.61
C LEU A 70 4.58 -6.74 -8.77
N VAL A 71 5.21 -6.24 -7.70
CA VAL A 71 6.65 -5.99 -7.72
C VAL A 71 7.43 -7.30 -7.81
N HIS A 72 7.07 -8.31 -7.02
CA HIS A 72 7.71 -9.63 -7.11
C HIS A 72 7.57 -10.25 -8.51
N ARG A 73 6.40 -10.13 -9.12
CA ARG A 73 6.19 -10.58 -10.52
C ARG A 73 7.07 -9.84 -11.51
N ALA A 74 7.42 -8.59 -11.24
CA ALA A 74 8.23 -7.77 -12.12
C ALA A 74 9.74 -8.03 -11.97
N ILE A 75 10.24 -8.16 -10.73
CA ILE A 75 11.68 -8.17 -10.43
C ILE A 75 12.17 -9.43 -9.68
N GLY A 76 11.26 -10.35 -9.32
CA GLY A 76 11.61 -11.61 -8.65
C GLY A 76 12.42 -11.44 -7.38
N ASP A 77 13.54 -12.14 -7.28
CA ASP A 77 14.41 -12.22 -6.08
C ASP A 77 15.08 -10.88 -5.68
N GLN A 78 14.93 -9.83 -6.49
CA GLN A 78 15.38 -8.48 -6.09
C GLN A 78 14.47 -7.87 -5.02
N LEU A 79 13.26 -8.40 -4.83
CA LEU A 79 12.32 -7.96 -3.80
C LEU A 79 12.59 -8.67 -2.48
N VAL A 80 12.70 -7.89 -1.42
CA VAL A 80 12.65 -8.39 -0.04
C VAL A 80 11.43 -7.81 0.65
N ALA A 81 10.57 -8.68 1.14
CA ALA A 81 9.38 -8.29 1.87
C ALA A 81 9.69 -8.26 3.37
N VAL A 82 9.28 -7.19 4.07
CA VAL A 82 9.43 -7.06 5.52
C VAL A 82 8.05 -6.98 6.16
N PHE A 83 7.78 -7.89 7.05
CA PHE A 83 6.59 -7.93 7.90
C PHE A 83 6.97 -7.61 9.34
N VAL A 84 6.27 -6.65 9.96
CA VAL A 84 6.51 -6.26 11.35
C VAL A 84 5.30 -6.66 12.19
N ASN A 85 5.52 -7.59 13.13
CA ASN A 85 4.57 -7.87 14.19
C ASN A 85 4.70 -6.78 15.28
N ASN A 86 3.72 -5.91 15.36
CA ASN A 86 3.69 -4.82 16.34
C ASN A 86 2.87 -5.14 17.61
N GLY A 87 2.38 -6.38 17.74
CA GLY A 87 1.54 -6.81 18.85
C GLY A 87 0.10 -6.27 18.85
N LEU A 88 -0.29 -5.46 17.85
CA LEU A 88 -1.64 -4.89 17.71
C LEU A 88 -2.47 -5.61 16.65
N LEU A 89 -1.95 -6.69 16.11
CA LEU A 89 -2.60 -7.51 15.09
C LEU A 89 -3.73 -8.36 15.71
N ARG A 90 -4.66 -8.80 14.87
CA ARG A 90 -5.69 -9.76 15.28
C ARG A 90 -5.06 -11.10 15.64
N GLN A 91 -5.75 -11.87 16.48
CA GLN A 91 -5.29 -13.22 16.84
C GLN A 91 -5.09 -14.08 15.59
N GLY A 92 -3.90 -14.65 15.44
CA GLY A 92 -3.52 -15.51 14.32
C GLY A 92 -3.15 -14.78 13.02
N GLU A 93 -3.33 -13.46 12.92
CA GLU A 93 -3.07 -12.69 11.69
C GLU A 93 -1.59 -12.75 11.29
N SER A 94 -0.67 -12.62 12.25
CA SER A 94 0.76 -12.73 11.99
C SER A 94 1.13 -14.07 11.34
N ALA A 95 0.64 -15.17 11.89
CA ALA A 95 0.91 -16.51 11.35
C ALA A 95 0.31 -16.68 9.94
N GLN A 96 -0.89 -16.14 9.72
CA GLN A 96 -1.56 -16.18 8.41
C GLN A 96 -0.79 -15.39 7.35
N VAL A 97 -0.31 -14.20 7.68
CA VAL A 97 0.51 -13.38 6.78
C VAL A 97 1.78 -14.12 6.39
N MET A 98 2.49 -14.67 7.37
CA MET A 98 3.69 -15.45 7.15
C MET A 98 3.44 -16.64 6.22
N GLN A 99 2.39 -17.40 6.47
CA GLN A 99 2.02 -18.55 5.65
C GLN A 99 1.70 -18.17 4.20
N VAL A 100 0.89 -17.13 4.00
CA VAL A 100 0.50 -16.67 2.66
C VAL A 100 1.72 -16.22 1.86
N PHE A 101 2.62 -15.43 2.45
CA PHE A 101 3.78 -14.91 1.73
C PHE A 101 4.81 -15.99 1.43
N GLN A 102 5.09 -16.90 2.36
CA GLN A 102 6.04 -17.99 2.13
C GLN A 102 5.56 -19.01 1.10
N HIS A 103 4.27 -19.36 1.12
CA HIS A 103 3.74 -20.42 0.24
C HIS A 103 3.21 -19.90 -1.10
N THR A 104 2.73 -18.66 -1.17
CA THR A 104 2.03 -18.17 -2.37
C THR A 104 2.93 -17.32 -3.25
N LEU A 105 3.77 -16.49 -2.68
CA LEU A 105 4.59 -15.54 -3.46
C LEU A 105 6.01 -16.05 -3.71
N GLY A 106 6.56 -16.93 -2.87
CA GLY A 106 7.95 -17.38 -2.98
C GLY A 106 8.99 -16.26 -2.84
N ALA A 107 8.56 -15.08 -2.37
CA ALA A 107 9.45 -13.95 -2.13
C ALA A 107 10.22 -14.11 -0.81
N GLU A 108 11.41 -13.56 -0.75
CA GLU A 108 12.17 -13.47 0.50
C GLU A 108 11.36 -12.64 1.52
N LEU A 109 11.01 -13.25 2.66
CA LEU A 109 10.24 -12.62 3.72
C LEU A 109 11.05 -12.51 5.00
N VAL A 110 11.28 -11.29 5.45
CA VAL A 110 11.88 -10.98 6.75
C VAL A 110 10.75 -10.63 7.73
N ALA A 111 10.60 -11.44 8.77
CA ALA A 111 9.63 -11.18 9.83
C ALA A 111 10.35 -10.58 11.05
N VAL A 112 9.88 -9.45 11.49
CA VAL A 112 10.39 -8.74 12.67
C VAL A 112 9.34 -8.78 13.76
N ASP A 113 9.64 -9.37 14.91
CA ASP A 113 8.80 -9.24 16.10
C ASP A 113 9.24 -8.01 16.89
N ALA A 114 8.41 -6.98 16.88
CA ALA A 114 8.61 -5.73 17.60
C ALA A 114 7.54 -5.51 18.68
N THR A 115 6.85 -6.57 19.09
CA THR A 115 5.74 -6.50 20.05
C THR A 115 6.12 -5.72 21.31
N ASP A 116 7.22 -6.07 21.96
CA ASP A 116 7.65 -5.41 23.20
C ASP A 116 8.01 -3.95 22.99
N GLU A 117 8.62 -3.61 21.84
CA GLU A 117 8.98 -2.24 21.49
C GLU A 117 7.74 -1.35 21.33
N PHE A 118 6.72 -1.83 20.61
CA PHE A 118 5.47 -1.08 20.43
C PHE A 118 4.67 -0.99 21.72
N MET A 119 4.53 -2.08 22.46
CA MET A 119 3.81 -2.08 23.74
C MET A 119 4.44 -1.16 24.76
N GLY A 120 5.77 -1.18 24.87
CA GLY A 120 6.51 -0.27 25.75
C GLY A 120 6.34 1.20 25.37
N ALA A 121 6.44 1.53 24.07
CA ALA A 121 6.28 2.89 23.58
C ALA A 121 4.85 3.44 23.73
N LEU A 122 3.84 2.58 23.72
CA LEU A 122 2.43 2.96 23.85
C LEU A 122 1.94 2.94 25.30
N SER A 123 2.75 2.47 26.24
CA SER A 123 2.39 2.39 27.65
C SER A 123 2.07 3.78 28.20
N GLY A 124 0.90 3.94 28.84
CA GLY A 124 0.42 5.20 29.39
C GLY A 124 -0.06 6.24 28.37
N VAL A 125 -0.01 5.96 27.07
CA VAL A 125 -0.49 6.86 26.02
C VAL A 125 -1.99 6.62 25.78
N SER A 126 -2.85 7.59 26.07
CA SER A 126 -4.30 7.49 25.86
C SER A 126 -4.78 8.23 24.61
N GLU A 127 -4.09 9.30 24.22
CA GLU A 127 -4.50 10.19 23.13
C GLU A 127 -4.30 9.50 21.76
N PRO A 128 -5.35 9.40 20.90
CA PRO A 128 -5.30 8.63 19.66
C PRO A 128 -4.28 9.14 18.64
N GLU A 129 -4.11 10.44 18.50
CA GLU A 129 -3.19 11.04 17.54
C GLU A 129 -1.73 10.81 17.96
N GLN A 130 -1.47 10.88 19.27
CA GLN A 130 -0.15 10.55 19.81
C GLN A 130 0.20 9.07 19.58
N LYS A 131 -0.78 8.16 19.75
CA LYS A 131 -0.59 6.74 19.43
C LYS A 131 -0.19 6.53 17.96
N ARG A 132 -0.91 7.17 17.02
CA ARG A 132 -0.59 7.06 15.58
C ARG A 132 0.82 7.54 15.26
N ARG A 133 1.21 8.67 15.84
CA ARG A 133 2.56 9.22 15.65
C ARG A 133 3.64 8.27 16.16
N ILE A 134 3.47 7.74 17.37
CA ILE A 134 4.41 6.78 17.96
C ILE A 134 4.50 5.51 17.09
N ILE A 135 3.36 4.95 16.68
CA ILE A 135 3.32 3.77 15.83
C ILE A 135 4.04 4.04 14.51
N GLY A 136 3.73 5.13 13.84
CA GLY A 136 4.37 5.50 12.57
C GLY A 136 5.89 5.67 12.71
N GLU A 137 6.35 6.38 13.74
CA GLU A 137 7.78 6.57 14.00
C GLU A 137 8.49 5.22 14.24
N ARG A 138 7.91 4.32 15.02
CA ARG A 138 8.50 3.00 15.28
C ARG A 138 8.61 2.16 14.01
N PHE A 139 7.56 2.14 13.20
CA PHE A 139 7.63 1.46 11.90
C PHE A 139 8.77 1.99 11.03
N ILE A 140 8.92 3.30 10.91
CA ILE A 140 10.01 3.91 10.14
C ILE A 140 11.37 3.45 10.65
N ARG A 141 11.62 3.50 11.97
CA ARG A 141 12.89 3.05 12.57
C ARG A 141 13.19 1.59 12.29
N ILE A 142 12.19 0.73 12.38
CA ILE A 142 12.35 -0.69 12.07
C ILE A 142 12.69 -0.89 10.59
N PHE A 143 11.97 -0.21 9.68
CA PHE A 143 12.26 -0.30 8.25
C PHE A 143 13.64 0.26 7.89
N GLU A 144 14.08 1.36 8.49
CA GLU A 144 15.45 1.89 8.35
C GLU A 144 16.50 0.87 8.80
N ALA A 145 16.28 0.21 9.94
CA ALA A 145 17.19 -0.81 10.45
C ALA A 145 17.27 -2.00 9.49
N GLN A 146 16.12 -2.47 8.99
CA GLN A 146 16.08 -3.57 8.03
C GLN A 146 16.71 -3.16 6.68
N ALA A 147 16.46 -1.96 6.18
CA ALA A 147 17.08 -1.47 4.97
C ALA A 147 18.61 -1.44 5.07
N ARG A 148 19.16 -1.03 6.22
CA ARG A 148 20.62 -1.05 6.44
C ARG A 148 21.20 -2.46 6.41
N GLN A 149 20.51 -3.44 7.00
CA GLN A 149 20.93 -4.85 7.02
C GLN A 149 20.85 -5.49 5.62
N LEU A 150 19.90 -5.04 4.79
CA LEU A 150 19.65 -5.56 3.44
C LEU A 150 20.46 -4.85 2.35
N GLY A 151 21.44 -4.03 2.71
CA GLY A 151 22.31 -3.34 1.75
C GLY A 151 21.72 -2.05 1.19
N GLN A 152 20.90 -1.37 1.96
CA GLN A 152 20.30 -0.06 1.63
C GLN A 152 19.56 -0.07 0.27
N PRO A 153 18.47 -0.83 0.13
CA PRO A 153 17.68 -0.82 -1.09
C PRO A 153 17.17 0.59 -1.35
N ARG A 154 17.29 1.02 -2.61
CA ARG A 154 16.92 2.38 -3.03
C ARG A 154 15.41 2.62 -3.04
N PHE A 155 14.63 1.56 -3.23
CA PHE A 155 13.18 1.64 -3.42
C PHE A 155 12.45 0.97 -2.27
N LEU A 156 11.37 1.64 -1.80
CA LEU A 156 10.41 1.11 -0.85
C LEU A 156 9.03 0.99 -1.52
N VAL A 157 8.45 -0.21 -1.46
CA VAL A 157 7.08 -0.44 -1.91
C VAL A 157 6.11 -0.19 -0.77
N GLN A 158 5.16 0.69 -1.01
CA GLN A 158 4.04 0.95 -0.11
C GLN A 158 2.72 0.79 -0.85
N GLY A 159 1.78 0.06 -0.25
CA GLY A 159 0.42 -0.07 -0.77
C GLY A 159 -0.41 1.15 -0.37
N THR A 160 -0.83 1.95 -1.35
CA THR A 160 -1.71 3.11 -1.16
C THR A 160 -2.82 3.05 -2.20
N ILE A 161 -4.07 3.15 -1.77
CA ILE A 161 -5.20 3.20 -2.70
C ILE A 161 -5.44 4.61 -3.21
N TYR A 162 -5.99 4.71 -4.43
CA TYR A 162 -6.22 6.00 -5.08
C TYR A 162 -7.07 6.99 -4.27
N PRO A 163 -8.16 6.58 -3.59
CA PRO A 163 -8.92 7.48 -2.70
C PRO A 163 -8.04 8.14 -1.62
N ASP A 164 -7.13 7.40 -1.01
CA ASP A 164 -6.23 7.93 0.01
C ASP A 164 -5.27 8.99 -0.56
N VAL A 165 -4.81 8.78 -1.80
CA VAL A 165 -3.98 9.77 -2.50
C VAL A 165 -4.75 11.05 -2.78
N VAL A 166 -6.00 10.94 -3.24
CA VAL A 166 -6.86 12.10 -3.53
C VAL A 166 -7.21 12.87 -2.26
N GLU A 167 -7.53 12.16 -1.18
CA GLU A 167 -7.88 12.75 0.11
C GLU A 167 -6.68 13.46 0.77
N SER A 168 -5.48 12.92 0.62
CA SER A 168 -4.26 13.51 1.17
C SER A 168 -3.70 14.65 0.32
N SER A 169 -4.01 14.67 -0.99
CA SER A 169 -3.45 15.63 -1.95
C SER A 169 -4.33 16.85 -2.20
N ALA A 170 -5.50 16.98 -1.55
CA ALA A 170 -6.42 18.09 -1.78
C ALA A 170 -5.83 19.42 -1.26
N PRO A 171 -5.31 20.31 -2.14
CA PRO A 171 -4.96 21.66 -1.76
C PRO A 171 -6.25 22.48 -1.58
N ASP A 172 -6.30 23.29 -0.54
CA ASP A 172 -7.28 24.34 -0.33
C ASP A 172 -8.75 23.94 -0.16
N ARG A 173 -9.06 23.33 0.96
CA ARG A 173 -10.36 23.55 1.58
C ARG A 173 -10.15 24.13 2.98
N ALA A 174 -10.05 25.45 3.04
CA ALA A 174 -9.93 26.22 4.28
C ALA A 174 -11.11 26.04 5.26
N GLN A 175 -12.11 25.21 4.94
CA GLN A 175 -13.32 24.95 5.74
C GLN A 175 -13.73 23.49 5.85
N ALA A 176 -13.04 22.54 5.18
CA ALA A 176 -13.25 21.13 5.46
C ALA A 176 -12.27 20.68 6.54
N ALA A 177 -12.75 19.96 7.55
CA ALA A 177 -11.88 19.33 8.53
C ALA A 177 -10.75 18.62 7.79
N ARG A 178 -9.50 18.93 8.12
CA ARG A 178 -8.32 18.25 7.54
C ARG A 178 -8.55 16.75 7.72
N ILE A 179 -8.86 16.08 6.63
CA ILE A 179 -8.91 14.63 6.60
C ILE A 179 -7.49 14.18 6.94
N LYS A 180 -7.39 13.31 7.91
CA LYS A 180 -6.16 12.88 8.59
C LYS A 180 -5.05 12.56 7.57
N PRO A 181 -3.80 12.97 7.85
CA PRO A 181 -2.69 12.58 7.00
C PRO A 181 -2.67 11.06 6.90
N HIS A 182 -2.58 10.57 5.67
CA HIS A 182 -2.49 9.14 5.39
C HIS A 182 -1.27 8.56 6.12
N HIS A 183 -1.37 7.35 6.67
CA HIS A 183 -0.28 6.70 7.40
C HIS A 183 0.99 6.50 6.57
N ASN A 184 0.89 6.57 5.24
CA ASN A 184 2.02 6.50 4.29
C ASN A 184 2.61 7.87 3.90
N VAL A 185 2.09 9.00 4.40
CA VAL A 185 2.48 10.37 3.96
C VAL A 185 3.51 11.02 4.88
N GLY A 186 3.91 10.39 5.95
CA GLY A 186 4.81 11.00 6.90
C GLY A 186 6.07 10.18 7.15
N GLY A 187 7.19 10.52 6.49
CA GLY A 187 8.49 10.13 6.99
C GLY A 187 9.13 8.92 6.33
N LEU A 188 9.14 8.87 5.00
CA LEU A 188 10.18 8.08 4.32
C LEU A 188 11.55 8.65 4.66
N PRO A 189 12.57 7.81 4.89
CA PRO A 189 13.94 8.27 4.93
C PRO A 189 14.24 9.08 3.68
N GLU A 190 14.92 10.24 3.81
CA GLU A 190 15.24 11.12 2.68
C GLU A 190 16.02 10.42 1.55
N GLU A 191 16.60 9.27 1.84
CA GLU A 191 17.42 8.46 0.94
C GLU A 191 16.63 7.38 0.16
N MET A 192 15.33 7.16 0.48
CA MET A 192 14.48 6.17 -0.19
C MET A 192 13.45 6.84 -1.11
N GLN A 193 13.32 6.29 -2.32
CA GLN A 193 12.31 6.67 -3.33
C GLN A 193 11.16 5.67 -3.39
#